data_4cef407a75350e1c3a336f8dbb1de249
#
_entry.id   4cef407a75350e1c3a336f8dbb1de249
#
_cell.length_a   1.000
_cell.length_b   1.000
_cell.length_c   1.000
_cell.angle_alpha   90.00
_cell.angle_beta   90.00
_cell.angle_gamma   90.00
#
_symmetry.space_group_name_H-M   'P 1'
#
loop_
_entity.id
_entity.type
_entity.pdbx_description
1 polymer ?
#
loop_
_entity_poly.entity_id
_entity_poly.type
_entity_poly.pdbx_seq_one_letter_code
_entity_poly.pdbx_strand_id
1 'polypeptide(L)'
;MFLKNKNIIYTCVISFLLILICVLAKADDENRNHRLIISEYLSNNKEFASSFIQYSNVSFQEGKFFLKKNRLRIEYTAPTQIVFVIKDSNAMYYNIDLKEVEYFNPKNTVAKIFFDFFYNEKFLEDIILNNEEGSFSFIKKIKIKDEINNINIIFEKSPVKLRKIEITNSEGLTSFTIVNADYNPNLDDKIFSLANPLLN
;
A
#
# COMPACT_ATOMS: atom_id res chain seq x y z
N MET A 1 36.16 -48.39 -18.10
CA MET A 1 35.76 -47.82 -16.81
C MET A 1 35.20 -46.35 -16.92
N PHE A 2 35.57 -45.60 -17.93
CA PHE A 2 35.19 -44.18 -18.11
C PHE A 2 33.76 -43.91 -18.60
N LEU A 3 33.07 -44.85 -19.26
CA LEU A 3 31.72 -44.65 -19.80
C LEU A 3 30.63 -44.72 -18.71
N LYS A 4 30.86 -45.45 -17.62
CA LYS A 4 29.84 -45.58 -16.54
C LYS A 4 29.69 -44.30 -15.71
N ASN A 5 30.75 -43.51 -15.58
CA ASN A 5 30.70 -42.25 -14.83
C ASN A 5 29.97 -41.12 -15.58
N LYS A 6 29.97 -41.08 -16.91
CA LYS A 6 29.23 -40.06 -17.69
C LYS A 6 27.74 -40.17 -17.47
N ASN A 7 27.18 -41.37 -17.49
CA ASN A 7 25.74 -41.56 -17.31
C ASN A 7 25.26 -41.13 -15.90
N ILE A 8 26.08 -41.37 -14.87
CA ILE A 8 25.75 -40.94 -13.50
C ILE A 8 25.74 -39.40 -13.42
N ILE A 9 26.71 -38.73 -14.03
CA ILE A 9 26.77 -37.26 -14.05
C ILE A 9 25.52 -36.67 -14.77
N TYR A 10 25.16 -37.22 -15.92
CA TYR A 10 23.95 -36.80 -16.65
C TYR A 10 22.64 -36.99 -15.83
N THR A 11 22.56 -38.15 -15.13
CA THR A 11 21.39 -38.42 -14.28
C THR A 11 21.32 -37.45 -13.10
N CYS A 12 22.44 -37.15 -12.46
CA CYS A 12 22.49 -36.14 -11.38
C CYS A 12 22.13 -34.72 -11.88
N VAL A 13 22.62 -34.32 -13.05
CA VAL A 13 22.30 -33.01 -13.63
C VAL A 13 20.82 -32.91 -13.99
N ILE A 14 20.25 -33.95 -14.59
CA ILE A 14 18.79 -33.97 -14.92
C ILE A 14 17.94 -33.94 -13.64
N SER A 15 18.34 -34.72 -12.62
CA SER A 15 17.62 -34.74 -11.34
C SER A 15 17.67 -33.34 -10.65
N PHE A 16 18.84 -32.69 -10.67
CA PHE A 16 18.99 -31.35 -10.12
C PHE A 16 18.16 -30.30 -10.89
N LEU A 17 18.10 -30.40 -12.23
CA LEU A 17 17.30 -29.53 -13.08
C LEU A 17 15.79 -29.71 -12.81
N LEU A 18 15.31 -30.94 -12.64
CA LEU A 18 13.92 -31.23 -12.29
C LEU A 18 13.54 -30.68 -10.91
N ILE A 19 14.41 -30.77 -9.91
CA ILE A 19 14.18 -30.20 -8.58
C ILE A 19 14.09 -28.67 -8.69
N LEU A 20 14.96 -28.05 -9.46
CA LEU A 20 14.95 -26.58 -9.67
C LEU A 20 13.65 -26.12 -10.31
N ILE A 21 13.15 -26.84 -11.33
CA ILE A 21 11.86 -26.53 -12.00
C ILE A 21 10.69 -26.65 -11.00
N CYS A 22 10.67 -27.66 -10.14
CA CYS A 22 9.63 -27.85 -9.13
C CYS A 22 9.64 -26.71 -8.08
N VAL A 23 10.81 -26.22 -7.68
CA VAL A 23 10.91 -25.10 -6.73
C VAL A 23 10.40 -23.80 -7.35
N LEU A 24 10.76 -23.52 -8.59
CA LEU A 24 10.29 -22.33 -9.32
C LEU A 24 8.77 -22.36 -9.55
N ALA A 25 8.20 -23.51 -9.89
CA ALA A 25 6.77 -23.67 -10.08
C ALA A 25 5.97 -23.42 -8.77
N LYS A 26 6.48 -23.88 -7.63
CA LYS A 26 5.85 -23.61 -6.32
C LYS A 26 5.88 -22.13 -5.94
N ALA A 27 6.98 -21.44 -6.22
CA ALA A 27 7.10 -20.02 -5.94
C ALA A 27 6.11 -19.17 -6.79
N ASP A 28 5.89 -19.55 -8.03
CA ASP A 28 4.92 -18.89 -8.91
C ASP A 28 3.47 -19.10 -8.44
N ASP A 29 3.11 -20.30 -7.98
CA ASP A 29 1.78 -20.60 -7.46
C ASP A 29 1.50 -19.85 -6.16
N GLU A 30 2.45 -19.74 -5.27
CA GLU A 30 2.32 -18.99 -4.02
C GLU A 30 2.15 -17.49 -4.29
N ASN A 31 2.93 -16.93 -5.19
CA ASN A 31 2.83 -15.54 -5.61
C ASN A 31 1.47 -15.23 -6.25
N ARG A 32 0.95 -16.14 -7.06
CA ARG A 32 -0.38 -16.02 -7.67
C ARG A 32 -1.47 -16.02 -6.60
N ASN A 33 -1.37 -16.92 -5.63
CA ASN A 33 -2.34 -17.02 -4.54
C ASN A 33 -2.39 -15.74 -3.70
N HIS A 34 -1.24 -15.18 -3.31
CA HIS A 34 -1.20 -13.92 -2.56
C HIS A 34 -1.77 -12.74 -3.35
N ARG A 35 -1.53 -12.65 -4.66
CA ARG A 35 -2.15 -11.62 -5.52
C ARG A 35 -3.68 -11.75 -5.55
N LEU A 36 -4.21 -12.97 -5.64
CA LEU A 36 -5.65 -13.21 -5.59
C LEU A 36 -6.25 -12.80 -4.25
N ILE A 37 -5.61 -13.17 -3.13
CA ILE A 37 -6.01 -12.78 -1.78
C ILE A 37 -6.06 -11.26 -1.62
N ILE A 38 -5.03 -10.55 -2.09
CA ILE A 38 -5.01 -9.08 -2.04
C ILE A 38 -6.12 -8.50 -2.93
N SER A 39 -6.29 -9.01 -4.14
CA SER A 39 -7.33 -8.54 -5.06
C SER A 39 -8.73 -8.73 -4.47
N GLU A 40 -8.99 -9.86 -3.84
CA GLU A 40 -10.24 -10.12 -3.12
C GLU A 40 -10.42 -9.19 -1.93
N TYR A 41 -9.37 -9.01 -1.12
CA TYR A 41 -9.39 -8.04 -0.01
C TYR A 41 -9.76 -6.64 -0.50
N LEU A 42 -9.12 -6.14 -1.55
CA LEU A 42 -9.38 -4.81 -2.12
C LEU A 42 -10.78 -4.70 -2.74
N SER A 43 -11.26 -5.76 -3.37
CA SER A 43 -12.62 -5.77 -3.96
C SER A 43 -13.72 -5.72 -2.90
N ASN A 44 -13.48 -6.34 -1.75
CA ASN A 44 -14.41 -6.39 -0.62
C ASN A 44 -14.36 -5.13 0.26
N ASN A 45 -13.27 -4.34 0.19
CA ASN A 45 -13.04 -3.17 1.05
C ASN A 45 -12.91 -1.88 0.23
N LYS A 46 -13.92 -1.58 -0.59
CA LYS A 46 -13.93 -0.38 -1.45
C LYS A 46 -14.17 0.91 -0.69
N GLU A 47 -14.77 0.84 0.48
CA GLU A 47 -14.85 1.92 1.45
C GLU A 47 -14.08 1.48 2.69
N PHE A 48 -13.28 2.36 3.25
CA PHE A 48 -12.39 2.02 4.33
C PHE A 48 -12.18 3.23 5.23
N ALA A 49 -12.29 3.02 6.53
CA ALA A 49 -11.94 4.02 7.53
C ALA A 49 -10.99 3.42 8.56
N SER A 50 -10.05 4.21 9.05
CA SER A 50 -9.09 3.74 10.04
C SER A 50 -8.50 4.90 10.82
N SER A 51 -8.12 4.66 12.06
CA SER A 51 -7.07 5.42 12.70
C SER A 51 -5.72 4.96 12.16
N PHE A 52 -4.73 5.83 12.18
CA PHE A 52 -3.37 5.49 11.81
C PHE A 52 -2.36 6.18 12.72
N ILE A 53 -1.18 5.58 12.78
CA ILE A 53 0.01 6.17 13.34
C ILE A 53 1.01 6.31 12.20
N GLN A 54 1.44 7.53 11.93
CA GLN A 54 2.50 7.82 10.97
C GLN A 54 3.80 8.07 11.72
N TYR A 55 4.84 7.39 11.29
CA TYR A 55 6.20 7.64 11.72
C TYR A 55 7.06 8.03 10.52
N SER A 56 7.85 9.06 10.67
CA SER A 56 8.90 9.43 9.73
C SER A 56 10.20 9.70 10.50
N ASN A 57 11.32 9.89 9.80
CA ASN A 57 12.62 10.10 10.44
C ASN A 57 12.64 11.23 11.48
N VAL A 58 11.71 12.18 11.39
CA VAL A 58 11.71 13.42 12.20
C VAL A 58 10.41 13.65 12.95
N SER A 59 9.37 12.85 12.71
CA SER A 59 8.05 13.11 13.28
C SER A 59 7.24 11.85 13.56
N PHE A 60 6.43 11.97 14.59
CA PHE A 60 5.36 11.04 14.92
C PHE A 60 4.04 11.79 14.84
N GLN A 61 3.08 11.24 14.11
CA GLN A 61 1.77 11.84 13.90
C GLN A 61 0.68 10.79 14.05
N GLU A 62 -0.45 11.21 14.55
CA GLU A 62 -1.65 10.38 14.66
C GLU A 62 -2.79 10.99 13.87
N GLY A 63 -3.68 10.14 13.39
CA GLY A 63 -4.80 10.63 12.64
C GLY A 63 -5.81 9.56 12.27
N LYS A 64 -6.75 9.99 11.45
CA LYS A 64 -7.77 9.12 10.83
C LYS A 64 -7.74 9.31 9.33
N PHE A 65 -8.01 8.23 8.61
CA PHE A 65 -8.26 8.36 7.20
C PHE A 65 -9.56 7.67 6.79
N PHE A 66 -10.18 8.23 5.77
CA PHE A 66 -11.44 7.79 5.20
C PHE A 66 -11.26 7.69 3.70
N LEU A 67 -11.48 6.52 3.16
CA LEU A 67 -11.31 6.23 1.75
C LEU A 67 -12.65 5.79 1.15
N LYS A 68 -13.01 6.39 0.04
CA LYS A 68 -14.12 6.02 -0.83
C LYS A 68 -13.68 6.20 -2.27
N LYS A 69 -14.34 5.58 -3.25
CA LYS A 69 -13.95 5.68 -4.65
C LYS A 69 -13.70 7.13 -5.07
N ASN A 70 -12.48 7.42 -5.55
CA ASN A 70 -12.00 8.74 -5.95
C ASN A 70 -12.04 9.83 -4.86
N ARG A 71 -12.14 9.43 -3.58
CA ARG A 71 -12.20 10.35 -2.45
C ARG A 71 -11.33 9.84 -1.32
N LEU A 72 -10.54 10.72 -0.75
CA LEU A 72 -9.72 10.47 0.42
C LEU A 72 -9.82 11.68 1.35
N ARG A 73 -10.03 11.40 2.63
CA ARG A 73 -9.86 12.38 3.68
C ARG A 73 -8.88 11.84 4.70
N ILE A 74 -7.91 12.66 5.05
CA ILE A 74 -6.94 12.38 6.11
C ILE A 74 -7.05 13.49 7.13
N GLU A 75 -7.22 13.13 8.39
CA GLU A 75 -7.26 14.04 9.52
C GLU A 75 -6.12 13.72 10.45
N TYR A 76 -5.10 14.57 10.50
CA TYR A 76 -4.08 14.53 11.56
C TYR A 76 -4.62 15.20 12.80
N THR A 77 -4.46 14.55 13.94
CA THR A 77 -4.98 15.02 15.23
C THR A 77 -3.87 15.44 16.19
N ALA A 78 -2.66 14.94 15.98
CA ALA A 78 -1.47 15.25 16.77
C ALA A 78 -0.19 15.10 15.94
N PRO A 79 0.85 15.93 16.16
CA PRO A 79 0.87 17.09 17.05
C PRO A 79 0.13 18.32 16.51
N THR A 80 -0.03 18.42 15.18
CA THR A 80 -0.70 19.53 14.48
C THR A 80 -2.00 19.05 13.86
N GLN A 81 -3.05 19.84 13.96
CA GLN A 81 -4.33 19.51 13.38
C GLN A 81 -4.39 19.91 11.90
N ILE A 82 -4.35 18.90 11.04
CA ILE A 82 -4.35 19.08 9.58
C ILE A 82 -5.44 18.22 8.95
N VAL A 83 -6.15 18.76 7.99
CA VAL A 83 -7.12 18.03 7.17
C VAL A 83 -6.68 18.06 5.71
N PHE A 84 -6.51 16.87 5.12
CA PHE A 84 -6.40 16.71 3.67
C PHE A 84 -7.70 16.14 3.14
N VAL A 85 -8.22 16.74 2.09
CA VAL A 85 -9.34 16.18 1.35
C VAL A 85 -8.97 16.09 -0.12
N ILE A 86 -9.17 14.91 -0.70
CA ILE A 86 -9.02 14.70 -2.13
C ILE A 86 -10.35 14.21 -2.67
N LYS A 87 -10.81 14.85 -3.72
CA LYS A 87 -12.01 14.48 -4.45
C LYS A 87 -11.73 14.59 -5.94
N ASP A 88 -11.75 13.44 -6.61
CA ASP A 88 -11.42 13.31 -8.03
C ASP A 88 -10.02 13.87 -8.36
N SER A 89 -9.95 14.98 -9.08
CA SER A 89 -8.68 15.62 -9.49
C SER A 89 -8.30 16.83 -8.67
N ASN A 90 -9.03 17.11 -7.59
CA ASN A 90 -8.82 18.29 -6.75
C ASN A 90 -8.49 17.89 -5.32
N ALA A 91 -7.62 18.64 -4.68
CA ALA A 91 -7.27 18.45 -3.30
C ALA A 91 -7.28 19.76 -2.52
N MET A 92 -7.60 19.67 -1.24
CA MET A 92 -7.53 20.74 -0.26
C MET A 92 -6.65 20.28 0.91
N TYR A 93 -5.70 21.10 1.27
CA TYR A 93 -4.99 21.07 2.55
C TYR A 93 -5.58 22.16 3.44
N TYR A 94 -5.87 21.83 4.68
CA TYR A 94 -6.31 22.78 5.69
C TYR A 94 -5.53 22.56 6.99
N ASN A 95 -4.72 23.54 7.36
CA ASN A 95 -4.07 23.61 8.67
C ASN A 95 -5.01 24.35 9.61
N ILE A 96 -5.58 23.64 10.57
CA ILE A 96 -6.60 24.18 11.49
C ILE A 96 -5.97 25.18 12.45
N ASP A 97 -4.76 24.88 12.94
CA ASP A 97 -4.05 25.69 13.92
C ASP A 97 -3.63 27.05 13.33
N LEU A 98 -3.17 27.07 12.07
CA LEU A 98 -2.74 28.27 11.36
C LEU A 98 -3.88 28.97 10.61
N LYS A 99 -5.02 28.29 10.45
CA LYS A 99 -6.15 28.75 9.60
C LYS A 99 -5.74 28.99 8.15
N GLU A 100 -4.89 28.10 7.62
CA GLU A 100 -4.39 28.16 6.24
C GLU A 100 -5.08 27.12 5.37
N VAL A 101 -5.54 27.51 4.21
CA VAL A 101 -6.18 26.63 3.22
C VAL A 101 -5.44 26.73 1.90
N GLU A 102 -5.05 25.58 1.35
CA GLU A 102 -4.44 25.47 0.04
C GLU A 102 -5.19 24.47 -0.84
N TYR A 103 -5.31 24.77 -2.14
CA TYR A 103 -5.88 23.89 -3.14
C TYR A 103 -4.81 23.47 -4.13
N PHE A 104 -4.76 22.18 -4.46
CA PHE A 104 -3.77 21.65 -5.37
C PHE A 104 -4.27 20.44 -6.17
N ASN A 105 -3.48 20.02 -7.16
CA ASN A 105 -3.76 18.80 -7.92
C ASN A 105 -3.02 17.61 -7.30
N PRO A 106 -3.72 16.56 -6.83
CA PRO A 106 -3.10 15.43 -6.13
C PRO A 106 -2.36 14.44 -7.03
N LYS A 107 -2.42 14.57 -8.36
CA LYS A 107 -1.87 13.57 -9.31
C LYS A 107 -0.39 13.23 -9.09
N ASN A 108 0.37 14.18 -8.57
CA ASN A 108 1.82 14.05 -8.36
C ASN A 108 2.18 14.04 -6.86
N THR A 109 1.34 13.44 -6.04
CA THR A 109 1.54 13.34 -4.60
C THR A 109 1.51 11.87 -4.15
N VAL A 110 2.05 11.63 -2.95
CA VAL A 110 2.00 10.31 -2.30
C VAL A 110 0.57 9.79 -2.13
N ALA A 111 -0.42 10.69 -2.00
CA ALA A 111 -1.82 10.30 -1.90
C ALA A 111 -2.32 9.49 -3.11
N LYS A 112 -1.73 9.70 -4.31
CA LYS A 112 -2.02 8.87 -5.48
C LYS A 112 -1.72 7.39 -5.24
N ILE A 113 -0.70 7.07 -4.45
CA ILE A 113 -0.34 5.68 -4.12
C ILE A 113 -1.51 4.96 -3.44
N PHE A 114 -2.17 5.64 -2.48
CA PHE A 114 -3.33 5.08 -1.80
C PHE A 114 -4.48 4.79 -2.78
N PHE A 115 -4.77 5.72 -3.69
CA PHE A 115 -5.81 5.49 -4.70
C PHE A 115 -5.44 4.35 -5.64
N ASP A 116 -4.23 4.34 -6.15
CA ASP A 116 -3.78 3.30 -7.06
C ASP A 116 -3.81 1.93 -6.37
N PHE A 117 -3.42 1.85 -5.11
CA PHE A 117 -3.46 0.61 -4.35
C PHE A 117 -4.89 0.07 -4.18
N PHE A 118 -5.85 0.92 -3.80
CA PHE A 118 -7.21 0.46 -3.52
C PHE A 118 -8.09 0.29 -4.77
N TYR A 119 -7.81 1.00 -5.86
CA TYR A 119 -8.76 1.11 -6.99
C TYR A 119 -8.16 0.80 -8.37
N ASN A 120 -6.85 0.66 -8.50
CA ASN A 120 -6.21 0.34 -9.77
C ASN A 120 -5.70 -1.11 -9.74
N GLU A 121 -6.41 -2.01 -10.44
CA GLU A 121 -6.04 -3.42 -10.51
C GLU A 121 -4.61 -3.63 -11.03
N LYS A 122 -4.12 -2.75 -11.91
CA LYS A 122 -2.74 -2.78 -12.42
C LYS A 122 -1.70 -2.46 -11.35
N PHE A 123 -2.12 -1.94 -10.18
CA PHE A 123 -1.19 -1.68 -9.10
C PHE A 123 -0.51 -2.97 -8.61
N LEU A 124 -1.19 -4.11 -8.71
CA LEU A 124 -0.65 -5.41 -8.32
C LEU A 124 0.22 -6.09 -9.40
N GLU A 125 0.40 -5.44 -10.56
CA GLU A 125 1.39 -5.88 -11.55
C GLU A 125 2.80 -5.51 -11.08
N ASP A 126 3.81 -6.30 -11.44
CA ASP A 126 5.24 -6.07 -11.14
C ASP A 126 5.57 -5.86 -9.65
N ILE A 127 4.82 -6.51 -8.76
CA ILE A 127 5.11 -6.52 -7.33
C ILE A 127 6.06 -7.67 -6.97
N ILE A 128 6.93 -7.42 -5.99
CA ILE A 128 7.77 -8.43 -5.35
C ILE A 128 7.07 -8.84 -4.06
N LEU A 129 6.72 -10.11 -3.95
CA LEU A 129 6.04 -10.67 -2.77
C LEU A 129 7.08 -11.25 -1.80
N ASN A 130 6.89 -10.91 -0.52
CA ASN A 130 7.60 -11.51 0.59
C ASN A 130 6.61 -12.22 1.49
N ASN A 131 6.92 -13.46 1.84
CA ASN A 131 6.08 -14.29 2.69
C ASN A 131 6.81 -14.58 4.00
N GLU A 132 6.18 -14.23 5.13
CA GLU A 132 6.69 -14.41 6.48
C GLU A 132 5.69 -15.20 7.32
N GLU A 133 6.12 -15.69 8.48
CA GLU A 133 5.21 -16.33 9.44
C GLU A 133 4.21 -15.28 9.97
N GLY A 134 2.91 -15.55 9.75
CA GLY A 134 1.82 -14.67 10.21
C GLY A 134 1.54 -13.44 9.34
N SER A 135 2.43 -13.07 8.41
CA SER A 135 2.27 -11.92 7.54
C SER A 135 2.74 -12.20 6.10
N PHE A 136 2.34 -11.35 5.20
CA PHE A 136 2.94 -11.22 3.88
C PHE A 136 3.01 -9.76 3.50
N SER A 137 3.95 -9.42 2.65
CA SER A 137 4.07 -8.06 2.14
C SER A 137 4.38 -8.06 0.65
N PHE A 138 4.16 -6.92 0.01
CA PHE A 138 4.65 -6.71 -1.33
C PHE A 138 5.34 -5.36 -1.48
N ILE A 139 6.36 -5.37 -2.32
CA ILE A 139 7.16 -4.20 -2.63
C ILE A 139 6.89 -3.78 -4.08
N LYS A 140 6.64 -2.50 -4.28
CA LYS A 140 6.51 -1.88 -5.59
C LYS A 140 7.32 -0.60 -5.68
N LYS A 141 8.00 -0.40 -6.81
CA LYS A 141 8.67 0.87 -7.12
C LYS A 141 7.75 1.74 -7.94
N ILE A 142 7.53 2.97 -7.48
CA ILE A 142 6.68 3.96 -8.16
C ILE A 142 7.46 5.24 -8.34
N LYS A 143 7.48 5.76 -9.56
CA LYS A 143 8.05 7.07 -9.85
C LYS A 143 6.97 8.14 -9.69
N ILE A 144 7.17 9.11 -8.80
CA ILE A 144 6.33 10.29 -8.63
C ILE A 144 7.20 11.50 -8.95
N LYS A 145 6.83 12.26 -9.98
CA LYS A 145 7.71 13.27 -10.58
C LYS A 145 9.04 12.62 -11.00
N ASP A 146 10.14 13.06 -10.43
CA ASP A 146 11.48 12.52 -10.72
C ASP A 146 12.04 11.63 -9.60
N GLU A 147 11.25 11.40 -8.55
CA GLU A 147 11.64 10.62 -7.39
C GLU A 147 11.12 9.19 -7.44
N ILE A 148 11.98 8.23 -7.10
CA ILE A 148 11.61 6.81 -6.95
C ILE A 148 11.19 6.57 -5.52
N ASN A 149 9.95 6.09 -5.37
CA ASN A 149 9.39 5.68 -4.09
C ASN A 149 9.31 4.15 -4.07
N ASN A 150 9.92 3.51 -3.06
CA ASN A 150 9.75 2.10 -2.77
C ASN A 150 8.58 1.95 -1.79
N ILE A 151 7.52 1.30 -2.23
CA ILE A 151 6.31 1.09 -1.44
C ILE A 151 6.35 -0.33 -0.93
N ASN A 152 6.22 -0.52 0.39
CA ASN A 152 6.06 -1.82 1.02
C ASN A 152 4.70 -1.86 1.73
N ILE A 153 3.83 -2.78 1.34
CA ILE A 153 2.49 -2.92 1.92
C ILE A 153 2.40 -4.27 2.62
N ILE A 154 2.10 -4.24 3.91
CA ILE A 154 2.17 -5.37 4.82
C ILE A 154 0.77 -5.75 5.29
N PHE A 155 0.46 -7.04 5.17
CA PHE A 155 -0.80 -7.66 5.61
C PHE A 155 -0.57 -8.73 6.67
N GLU A 156 -1.51 -8.88 7.58
CA GLU A 156 -1.70 -10.12 8.35
C GLU A 156 -2.34 -11.19 7.48
N LYS A 157 -2.09 -12.46 7.82
CA LYS A 157 -2.62 -13.62 7.07
C LYS A 157 -3.97 -14.10 7.57
N SER A 158 -4.22 -14.08 8.85
CA SER A 158 -5.40 -14.75 9.44
C SER A 158 -6.03 -13.90 10.56
N PRO A 159 -7.11 -13.18 10.27
CA PRO A 159 -7.66 -12.88 8.95
C PRO A 159 -6.78 -11.92 8.15
N VAL A 160 -6.96 -11.90 6.83
CA VAL A 160 -6.23 -10.95 5.98
C VAL A 160 -6.64 -9.51 6.33
N LYS A 161 -5.67 -8.72 6.78
CA LYS A 161 -5.87 -7.32 7.17
C LYS A 161 -4.67 -6.47 6.77
N LEU A 162 -4.92 -5.31 6.18
CA LEU A 162 -3.88 -4.31 5.97
C LEU A 162 -3.36 -3.82 7.32
N ARG A 163 -2.04 -3.91 7.51
CA ARG A 163 -1.38 -3.50 8.76
C ARG A 163 -0.55 -2.26 8.63
N LYS A 164 0.21 -2.15 7.54
CA LYS A 164 1.15 -1.07 7.38
C LYS A 164 1.39 -0.75 5.92
N ILE A 165 1.60 0.51 5.64
CA ILE A 165 2.10 1.00 4.36
C ILE A 165 3.39 1.76 4.66
N GLU A 166 4.48 1.36 4.04
CA GLU A 166 5.78 2.00 4.16
C GLU A 166 6.19 2.60 2.81
N ILE A 167 6.71 3.80 2.85
CA ILE A 167 7.19 4.53 1.68
C ILE A 167 8.61 4.97 1.97
N THR A 168 9.56 4.49 1.18
CA THR A 168 10.97 4.87 1.29
C THR A 168 11.40 5.60 0.02
N ASN A 169 11.95 6.78 0.19
CA ASN A 169 12.47 7.63 -0.88
C ASN A 169 13.76 8.36 -0.42
N SER A 170 14.18 9.40 -1.13
CA SER A 170 15.37 10.19 -0.80
C SER A 170 15.28 10.91 0.56
N GLU A 171 14.07 11.22 1.02
CA GLU A 171 13.82 11.89 2.31
C GLU A 171 13.86 10.89 3.49
N GLY A 172 13.82 9.58 3.19
CA GLY A 172 13.86 8.51 4.18
C GLY A 172 12.62 7.65 4.20
N LEU A 173 12.37 6.99 5.34
CA LEU A 173 11.23 6.10 5.56
C LEU A 173 10.06 6.88 6.18
N THR A 174 8.90 6.77 5.57
CA THR A 174 7.61 7.12 6.17
C THR A 174 6.76 5.85 6.28
N SER A 175 6.25 5.55 7.46
CA SER A 175 5.38 4.39 7.69
C SER A 175 4.02 4.83 8.25
N PHE A 176 2.96 4.22 7.72
CA PHE A 176 1.58 4.36 8.19
C PHE A 176 1.12 3.03 8.77
N THR A 177 1.01 2.96 10.09
CA THR A 177 0.47 1.78 10.77
C THR A 177 -1.04 1.94 10.93
N ILE A 178 -1.79 0.97 10.44
CA ILE A 178 -3.25 0.93 10.46
C ILE A 178 -3.73 0.45 11.83
N VAL A 179 -4.61 1.22 12.45
CA VAL A 179 -5.17 0.96 13.78
C VAL A 179 -6.69 1.08 13.71
N ASN A 180 -7.42 0.17 14.35
CA ASN A 180 -8.89 0.22 14.43
C ASN A 180 -9.57 0.40 13.06
N ALA A 181 -9.21 -0.47 12.11
CA ALA A 181 -9.77 -0.44 10.77
C ALA A 181 -11.26 -0.83 10.77
N ASP A 182 -12.08 -0.01 10.12
CA ASP A 182 -13.47 -0.29 9.77
C ASP A 182 -13.55 -0.56 8.27
N TYR A 183 -13.99 -1.75 7.92
CA TYR A 183 -14.05 -2.26 6.54
C TYR A 183 -15.45 -2.12 5.92
N ASN A 184 -16.39 -1.56 6.63
CA ASN A 184 -17.74 -1.26 6.11
C ASN A 184 -18.27 0.05 6.71
N PRO A 185 -17.50 1.15 6.61
CA PRO A 185 -17.90 2.42 7.18
C PRO A 185 -19.06 3.02 6.38
N ASN A 186 -20.01 3.59 7.10
CA ASN A 186 -21.07 4.40 6.46
C ASN A 186 -20.55 5.83 6.28
N LEU A 187 -19.87 6.09 5.16
CA LEU A 187 -19.25 7.38 4.87
C LEU A 187 -20.22 8.33 4.16
N ASP A 188 -20.61 9.41 4.84
CA ASP A 188 -21.34 10.52 4.21
C ASP A 188 -20.41 11.24 3.23
N ASP A 189 -20.88 11.50 2.02
CA ASP A 189 -20.16 12.24 1.00
C ASP A 189 -19.75 13.65 1.42
N LYS A 190 -20.43 14.22 2.39
CA LYS A 190 -20.15 15.57 2.94
C LYS A 190 -18.78 15.65 3.61
N ILE A 191 -18.27 14.55 4.19
CA ILE A 191 -16.95 14.58 4.80
C ILE A 191 -15.82 14.84 3.78
N PHE A 192 -16.10 14.59 2.49
CA PHE A 192 -15.16 14.85 1.38
C PHE A 192 -15.42 16.21 0.70
N SER A 193 -16.01 17.16 1.42
CA SER A 193 -16.24 18.52 0.90
C SER A 193 -14.91 19.25 0.71
N LEU A 194 -14.78 19.94 -0.43
CA LEU A 194 -13.69 20.88 -0.72
C LEU A 194 -14.10 22.34 -0.45
N ALA A 195 -15.23 22.57 0.23
CA ALA A 195 -15.62 23.92 0.63
C ALA A 195 -14.58 24.51 1.58
N ASN A 196 -14.27 25.78 1.40
CA ASN A 196 -13.31 26.47 2.27
C ASN A 196 -13.87 26.54 3.70
N PRO A 197 -13.25 25.88 4.67
CA PRO A 197 -13.75 25.85 6.04
C PRO A 197 -13.67 27.21 6.77
N LEU A 198 -12.97 28.19 6.21
CA LEU A 198 -12.85 29.53 6.77
C LEU A 198 -13.99 30.47 6.34
N LEU A 199 -14.83 30.04 5.39
CA LEU A 199 -15.95 30.84 4.86
C LEU A 199 -17.32 30.41 5.42
N ASN A 200 -17.34 29.46 6.34
CA ASN A 200 -18.56 28.93 7.00
C ASN A 200 -18.68 29.44 8.43
#